data_b93763cd98f702df4c7f9c4a051fc8e2
#
_entry.id   b93763cd98f702df4c7f9c4a051fc8e2
#
_cell.length_a   1.000
_cell.length_b   1.000
_cell.length_c   1.000
_cell.angle_alpha   90.00
_cell.angle_beta   90.00
_cell.angle_gamma   90.00
#
_symmetry.space_group_name_H-M   'P 1'
#
loop_
_entity.id
_entity.type
_entity.pdbx_description
1 polymer ?
#
loop_
_entity_poly.entity_id
_entity_poly.type
_entity_poly.pdbx_seq_one_letter_code
_entity_poly.pdbx_strand_id
1 'polypeptide(L)'
;MSTIETKVVGPKDGKAGFLGSIGVRFMVDGDETGERFSLVEHPMSPRALAAPLHRHLREDEYSYVLEGRVGALLGDDVIVASPGDLIFKPRNQWHTFWNAGDTPCEIIEVISPGGFEEYFRELRAIWPDRTKAALLRQKYELDMDPDSVVGLCACFGLI
;
A
#
# COMPACT_ATOMS: atom_id res chain seq x y z
N MET A 1 9.96 -12.36 25.86
CA MET A 1 10.44 -11.27 24.99
C MET A 1 11.04 -11.92 23.74
N SER A 2 10.45 -11.75 22.59
CA SER A 2 11.11 -12.19 21.36
C SER A 2 12.35 -11.32 21.16
N THR A 3 13.50 -11.93 21.03
CA THR A 3 14.74 -11.24 20.65
C THR A 3 14.56 -10.70 19.24
N ILE A 4 14.61 -9.38 19.10
CA ILE A 4 14.65 -8.76 17.77
C ILE A 4 15.98 -9.15 17.13
N GLU A 5 15.92 -9.96 16.06
CA GLU A 5 17.13 -10.42 15.37
C GLU A 5 17.53 -9.43 14.28
N THR A 6 18.83 -9.19 14.17
CA THR A 6 19.40 -8.41 13.07
C THR A 6 19.30 -9.24 11.78
N LYS A 7 18.76 -8.65 10.71
CA LYS A 7 18.68 -9.32 9.40
C LYS A 7 19.00 -8.38 8.24
N VAL A 8 19.42 -8.96 7.14
CA VAL A 8 19.49 -8.28 5.85
C VAL A 8 18.39 -8.89 4.97
N VAL A 9 17.51 -8.05 4.44
CA VAL A 9 16.48 -8.44 3.49
C VAL A 9 16.96 -8.02 2.11
N GLY A 10 17.45 -8.98 1.34
CA GLY A 10 17.95 -8.76 -0.01
C GLY A 10 16.82 -8.55 -1.02
N PRO A 11 17.15 -8.17 -2.27
CA PRO A 11 16.15 -7.82 -3.28
C PRO A 11 15.26 -9.00 -3.72
N LYS A 12 15.64 -10.22 -3.41
CA LYS A 12 14.86 -11.44 -3.70
C LYS A 12 14.31 -12.12 -2.45
N ASP A 13 14.56 -11.56 -1.28
CA ASP A 13 14.10 -12.10 -0.02
C ASP A 13 12.70 -11.58 0.33
N GLY A 14 12.07 -12.23 1.29
CA GLY A 14 10.71 -11.93 1.70
C GLY A 14 9.65 -12.65 0.87
N LYS A 15 8.44 -12.70 1.40
CA LYS A 15 7.30 -13.30 0.70
C LYS A 15 6.67 -12.24 -0.17
N ALA A 16 6.54 -12.52 -1.46
CA ALA A 16 5.91 -11.63 -2.42
C ALA A 16 4.55 -12.17 -2.88
N GLY A 17 3.67 -11.27 -3.29
CA GLY A 17 2.38 -11.57 -3.87
C GLY A 17 1.80 -10.40 -4.62
N PHE A 18 0.66 -10.60 -5.28
CA PHE A 18 -0.10 -9.56 -5.96
C PHE A 18 -1.47 -9.39 -5.33
N LEU A 19 -1.92 -8.14 -5.26
CA LEU A 19 -3.25 -7.71 -4.87
C LEU A 19 -3.87 -6.96 -6.05
N GLY A 20 -4.37 -7.72 -7.03
CA GLY A 20 -4.86 -7.11 -8.27
C GLY A 20 -3.73 -6.47 -9.10
N SER A 21 -3.68 -5.14 -9.16
CA SER A 21 -2.75 -4.36 -9.99
C SER A 21 -1.41 -4.02 -9.31
N ILE A 22 -1.27 -4.31 -8.02
CA ILE A 22 -0.09 -3.97 -7.22
C ILE A 22 0.51 -5.21 -6.57
N GLY A 23 1.83 -5.28 -6.56
CA GLY A 23 2.56 -6.29 -5.81
C GLY A 23 2.74 -5.90 -4.35
N VAL A 24 2.98 -6.90 -3.51
CA VAL A 24 3.38 -6.71 -2.11
C VAL A 24 4.53 -7.64 -1.80
N ARG A 25 5.66 -7.11 -1.35
CA ARG A 25 6.76 -7.86 -0.78
C ARG A 25 6.93 -7.48 0.68
N PHE A 26 6.78 -8.45 1.58
CA PHE A 26 6.90 -8.23 3.02
C PHE A 26 8.37 -8.25 3.41
N MET A 27 8.86 -7.16 3.97
CA MET A 27 10.26 -7.00 4.35
C MET A 27 10.47 -7.08 5.86
N VAL A 28 9.65 -6.36 6.63
CA VAL A 28 9.68 -6.35 8.10
C VAL A 28 8.24 -6.34 8.59
N ASP A 29 7.89 -7.33 9.37
CA ASP A 29 6.54 -7.45 9.95
C ASP A 29 6.44 -6.66 11.27
N GLY A 30 5.23 -6.29 11.64
CA GLY A 30 4.96 -5.51 12.84
C GLY A 30 5.43 -6.20 14.12
N ASP A 31 5.28 -7.52 14.23
CA ASP A 31 5.73 -8.30 15.37
C ASP A 31 7.27 -8.27 15.55
N GLU A 32 8.03 -8.17 14.45
CA GLU A 32 9.48 -8.03 14.46
C GLU A 32 9.94 -6.68 15.02
N THR A 33 9.08 -5.66 15.02
CA THR A 33 9.38 -4.30 15.51
C THR A 33 8.72 -3.99 16.86
N GLY A 34 8.03 -4.95 17.46
CA GLY A 34 7.17 -4.72 18.63
C GLY A 34 6.00 -3.80 18.28
N GLU A 35 5.39 -4.03 17.13
CA GLU A 35 4.22 -3.32 16.57
C GLU A 35 4.43 -1.81 16.34
N ARG A 36 5.69 -1.35 16.28
CA ARG A 36 5.98 0.07 16.03
C ARG A 36 5.75 0.45 14.57
N PHE A 37 6.13 -0.43 13.64
CA PHE A 37 5.90 -0.28 12.20
C PHE A 37 6.06 -1.62 11.48
N SER A 38 5.54 -1.69 10.28
CA SER A 38 5.89 -2.72 9.29
C SER A 38 6.48 -2.06 8.04
N LEU A 39 7.18 -2.85 7.23
CA LEU A 39 7.81 -2.40 5.99
C LEU A 39 7.45 -3.35 4.87
N VAL A 40 6.83 -2.82 3.84
CA VAL A 40 6.50 -3.57 2.62
C VAL A 40 7.02 -2.82 1.40
N GLU A 41 7.17 -3.53 0.29
CA GLU A 41 7.52 -2.97 -0.99
C GLU A 41 6.36 -3.24 -1.96
N HIS A 42 6.02 -2.23 -2.75
CA HIS A 42 4.96 -2.30 -3.74
C HIS A 42 5.50 -2.03 -5.14
N PRO A 43 5.78 -3.08 -5.93
CA PRO A 43 5.94 -2.93 -7.36
C PRO A 43 4.57 -2.72 -8.02
N MET A 44 4.49 -1.77 -8.95
CA MET A 44 3.27 -1.43 -9.68
C MET A 44 3.51 -1.46 -11.19
N SER A 45 2.63 -2.11 -11.92
CA SER A 45 2.62 -2.08 -13.39
C SER A 45 2.34 -0.68 -13.92
N PRO A 46 2.71 -0.36 -15.17
CA PRO A 46 2.40 0.93 -15.79
C PRO A 46 0.91 1.27 -15.68
N ARG A 47 0.60 2.51 -15.31
CA ARG A 47 -0.77 3.02 -15.20
C ARG A 47 -1.68 2.28 -14.21
N ALA A 48 -1.13 1.46 -13.32
CA ALA A 48 -1.90 0.71 -12.34
C ALA A 48 -2.36 1.61 -11.19
N LEU A 49 -3.66 1.54 -10.86
CA LEU A 49 -4.22 2.08 -9.62
C LEU A 49 -3.88 1.10 -8.48
N ALA A 50 -3.29 1.59 -7.41
CA ALA A 50 -2.89 0.75 -6.28
C ALA A 50 -4.08 0.22 -5.47
N ALA A 51 -5.05 1.08 -5.19
CA ALA A 51 -6.26 0.76 -4.44
C ALA A 51 -7.37 1.76 -4.74
N PRO A 52 -8.65 1.42 -4.47
CA PRO A 52 -9.72 2.40 -4.41
C PRO A 52 -9.40 3.52 -3.40
N LEU A 53 -10.11 4.63 -3.46
CA LEU A 53 -10.01 5.68 -2.46
C LEU A 53 -10.31 5.09 -1.07
N HIS A 54 -9.42 5.31 -0.11
CA HIS A 54 -9.50 4.72 1.22
C HIS A 54 -8.83 5.59 2.28
N ARG A 55 -9.08 5.26 3.54
CA ARG A 55 -8.35 5.84 4.68
C ARG A 55 -8.15 4.81 5.77
N HIS A 56 -7.01 4.85 6.41
CA HIS A 56 -6.71 4.08 7.61
C HIS A 56 -7.16 4.86 8.85
N LEU A 57 -7.84 4.20 9.78
CA LEU A 57 -8.23 4.86 11.02
C LEU A 57 -7.15 4.73 12.11
N ARG A 58 -6.20 3.82 11.96
CA ARG A 58 -5.16 3.53 12.96
C ARG A 58 -3.75 3.83 12.51
N GLU A 59 -3.46 3.67 11.21
CA GLU A 59 -2.11 3.70 10.69
C GLU A 59 -1.82 5.00 9.92
N ASP A 60 -0.60 5.49 10.09
CA ASP A 60 0.04 6.42 9.16
C ASP A 60 0.87 5.64 8.17
N GLU A 61 0.91 6.05 6.92
CA GLU A 61 1.71 5.45 5.88
C GLU A 61 2.71 6.44 5.30
N TYR A 62 3.88 5.92 4.95
CA TYR A 62 4.97 6.69 4.35
C TYR A 62 5.48 5.94 3.13
N SER A 63 5.22 6.48 1.94
CA SER A 63 5.67 5.88 0.68
C SER A 63 6.94 6.56 0.19
N TYR A 64 8.05 5.84 0.18
CA TYR A 64 9.31 6.31 -0.40
C TYR A 64 9.46 5.77 -1.81
N VAL A 65 9.61 6.65 -2.80
CA VAL A 65 9.69 6.25 -4.20
C VAL A 65 11.11 5.76 -4.52
N LEU A 66 11.22 4.50 -4.95
CA LEU A 66 12.47 3.89 -5.39
C LEU A 66 12.69 4.07 -6.88
N GLU A 67 11.65 3.84 -7.69
CA GLU A 67 11.72 3.85 -9.14
C GLU A 67 10.40 4.32 -9.76
N GLY A 68 10.48 4.95 -10.93
CA GLY A 68 9.32 5.38 -11.70
C GLY A 68 8.67 6.68 -11.20
N ARG A 69 7.38 6.82 -11.42
CA ARG A 69 6.61 8.00 -11.03
C ARG A 69 5.34 7.59 -10.32
N VAL A 70 5.12 8.12 -9.15
CA VAL A 70 3.94 7.83 -8.33
C VAL A 70 3.02 9.05 -8.30
N GLY A 71 1.80 8.88 -8.76
CA GLY A 71 0.73 9.85 -8.54
C GLY A 71 -0.01 9.50 -7.24
N ALA A 72 -0.48 10.49 -6.50
CA ALA A 72 -1.32 10.28 -5.34
C ALA A 72 -2.39 11.36 -5.23
N LEU A 73 -3.56 10.95 -4.75
CA LEU A 73 -4.63 11.85 -4.30
C LEU A 73 -4.64 11.80 -2.77
N LEU A 74 -4.39 12.95 -2.15
CA LEU A 74 -4.31 13.12 -0.70
C LEU A 74 -5.36 14.15 -0.26
N GLY A 75 -6.50 13.70 0.24
CA GLY A 75 -7.67 14.58 0.38
C GLY A 75 -8.10 15.10 -1.00
N ASP A 76 -7.99 16.41 -1.21
CA ASP A 76 -8.32 17.07 -2.49
C ASP A 76 -7.07 17.35 -3.35
N ASP A 77 -5.87 17.10 -2.83
CA ASP A 77 -4.62 17.43 -3.49
C ASP A 77 -4.14 16.26 -4.36
N VAL A 78 -3.85 16.55 -5.63
CA VAL A 78 -3.19 15.62 -6.56
C VAL A 78 -1.70 15.96 -6.63
N ILE A 79 -0.87 14.98 -6.32
CA ILE A 79 0.60 15.11 -6.37
C ILE A 79 1.22 14.08 -7.31
N VAL A 80 2.43 14.36 -7.76
CA VAL A 80 3.29 13.40 -8.45
C VAL A 80 4.66 13.41 -7.78
N ALA A 81 5.12 12.23 -7.40
CA ALA A 81 6.42 12.02 -6.76
C ALA A 81 7.36 11.24 -7.67
N SER A 82 8.65 11.48 -7.52
CA SER A 82 9.76 10.89 -8.26
C SER A 82 10.73 10.15 -7.32
N PRO A 83 11.67 9.34 -7.84
CA PRO A 83 12.62 8.63 -6.99
C PRO A 83 13.35 9.56 -6.01
N GLY A 84 13.35 9.18 -4.73
CA GLY A 84 13.87 9.98 -3.63
C GLY A 84 12.83 10.82 -2.88
N ASP A 85 11.64 10.98 -3.43
CA ASP A 85 10.55 11.66 -2.74
C ASP A 85 9.86 10.75 -1.72
N LEU A 86 9.35 11.35 -0.65
CA LEU A 86 8.54 10.71 0.38
C LEU A 86 7.12 11.28 0.36
N ILE A 87 6.12 10.40 0.24
CA ILE A 87 4.70 10.77 0.36
C ILE A 87 4.24 10.37 1.76
N PHE A 88 3.80 11.34 2.55
CA PHE A 88 3.19 11.09 3.85
C PHE A 88 1.67 11.04 3.73
N LYS A 89 1.08 9.96 4.18
CA LYS A 89 -0.37 9.68 4.19
C LYS A 89 -0.82 9.49 5.65
N PRO A 90 -1.23 10.56 6.34
CA PRO A 90 -1.65 10.45 7.73
C PRO A 90 -2.96 9.66 7.85
N ARG A 91 -3.13 8.98 9.00
CA ARG A 91 -4.41 8.34 9.34
C ARG A 91 -5.58 9.31 9.23
N ASN A 92 -6.76 8.78 8.98
CA ASN A 92 -8.01 9.52 8.79
C ASN A 92 -8.09 10.39 7.52
N GLN A 93 -7.02 10.54 6.75
CA GLN A 93 -7.05 11.22 5.47
C GLN A 93 -7.43 10.25 4.35
N TRP A 94 -8.46 10.58 3.58
CA TRP A 94 -8.79 9.85 2.35
C TRP A 94 -7.67 10.01 1.34
N HIS A 95 -7.21 8.89 0.79
CA HIS A 95 -6.11 8.86 -0.18
C HIS A 95 -6.18 7.66 -1.11
N THR A 96 -5.48 7.77 -2.20
CA THR A 96 -5.08 6.65 -3.08
C THR A 96 -3.80 7.04 -3.82
N PHE A 97 -3.18 6.07 -4.48
CA PHE A 97 -2.00 6.30 -5.29
C PHE A 97 -1.96 5.35 -6.49
N TRP A 98 -1.13 5.68 -7.46
CA TRP A 98 -1.04 4.95 -8.73
C TRP A 98 0.35 5.11 -9.36
N ASN A 99 0.67 4.22 -10.30
CA ASN A 99 1.80 4.44 -11.19
C ASN A 99 1.39 5.49 -12.26
N ALA A 100 1.99 6.66 -12.20
CA ALA A 100 1.71 7.76 -13.12
C ALA A 100 2.50 7.70 -14.43
N GLY A 101 3.30 6.65 -14.63
CA GLY A 101 4.17 6.47 -15.80
C GLY A 101 3.76 5.31 -16.69
N ASP A 102 4.46 5.21 -17.82
CA ASP A 102 4.32 4.14 -18.80
C ASP A 102 5.35 3.00 -18.59
N THR A 103 6.14 3.10 -17.52
CA THR A 103 7.10 2.08 -17.06
C THR A 103 6.72 1.60 -15.66
N PRO A 104 7.18 0.43 -15.22
CA PRO A 104 6.98 -0.01 -13.84
C PRO A 104 7.48 1.04 -12.84
N CYS A 105 6.83 1.12 -11.69
CA CYS A 105 7.33 1.90 -10.56
C CYS A 105 7.37 1.05 -9.29
N GLU A 106 8.11 1.52 -8.31
CA GLU A 106 8.35 0.80 -7.07
C GLU A 106 8.47 1.76 -5.91
N ILE A 107 7.78 1.43 -4.81
CA ILE A 107 7.85 2.17 -3.56
C ILE A 107 8.15 1.25 -2.38
N ILE A 108 8.80 1.79 -1.36
CA ILE A 108 8.78 1.22 -0.01
C ILE A 108 7.69 1.94 0.77
N GLU A 109 6.87 1.16 1.46
CA GLU A 109 5.82 1.64 2.34
C GLU A 109 6.16 1.31 3.79
N VAL A 110 6.30 2.33 4.63
CA VAL A 110 6.35 2.19 6.09
C VAL A 110 4.93 2.39 6.61
N ILE A 111 4.44 1.46 7.39
CA ILE A 111 3.10 1.49 7.98
C ILE A 111 3.24 1.51 9.50
N SER A 112 2.74 2.53 10.17
CA SER A 112 2.89 2.71 11.62
C SER A 112 1.56 3.08 12.29
N PRO A 113 1.14 2.36 13.35
CA PRO A 113 1.77 1.16 13.91
C PRO A 113 1.82 -0.03 12.96
N GLY A 114 2.64 -1.04 13.26
CA GLY A 114 2.70 -2.30 12.54
C GLY A 114 1.45 -3.16 12.76
N GLY A 115 1.29 -4.20 11.92
CA GLY A 115 0.16 -5.13 11.98
C GLY A 115 -0.77 -5.05 10.77
N PHE A 116 -0.82 -3.90 10.08
CA PHE A 116 -1.68 -3.74 8.90
C PHE A 116 -1.20 -4.61 7.71
N GLU A 117 0.05 -4.99 7.65
CA GLU A 117 0.57 -5.90 6.61
C GLU A 117 -0.18 -7.23 6.57
N GLU A 118 -0.76 -7.66 7.68
CA GLU A 118 -1.61 -8.85 7.74
C GLU A 118 -2.90 -8.70 6.90
N TYR A 119 -3.42 -7.48 6.76
CA TYR A 119 -4.54 -7.21 5.86
C TYR A 119 -4.22 -7.66 4.43
N PHE A 120 -3.02 -7.38 3.93
CA PHE A 120 -2.62 -7.79 2.59
C PHE A 120 -2.56 -9.32 2.45
N ARG A 121 -2.08 -10.02 3.47
CA ARG A 121 -2.01 -11.50 3.49
C ARG A 121 -3.40 -12.11 3.49
N GLU A 122 -4.26 -11.63 4.37
CA GLU A 122 -5.64 -12.13 4.49
C GLU A 122 -6.48 -11.79 3.25
N LEU A 123 -6.34 -10.58 2.71
CA LEU A 123 -7.04 -10.17 1.48
C LEU A 123 -6.68 -11.09 0.31
N ARG A 124 -5.40 -11.38 0.14
CA ARG A 124 -4.94 -12.29 -0.90
C ARG A 124 -5.55 -13.68 -0.79
N ALA A 125 -5.71 -14.19 0.42
CA ALA A 125 -6.27 -15.53 0.66
C ALA A 125 -7.77 -15.63 0.34
N ILE A 126 -8.50 -14.50 0.38
CA ILE A 126 -9.96 -14.45 0.13
C ILE A 126 -10.34 -13.85 -1.22
N TRP A 127 -9.38 -13.30 -1.96
CA TRP A 127 -9.64 -12.66 -3.26
C TRP A 127 -10.22 -13.65 -4.28
N PRO A 128 -11.27 -13.29 -5.05
CA PRO A 128 -11.93 -11.98 -5.16
C PRO A 128 -13.26 -11.84 -4.39
N ASP A 129 -13.42 -12.51 -3.26
CA ASP A 129 -14.67 -12.49 -2.47
C ASP A 129 -14.92 -11.11 -1.84
N ARG A 130 -15.78 -10.32 -2.48
CA ARG A 130 -16.08 -8.93 -2.05
C ARG A 130 -16.74 -8.86 -0.67
N THR A 131 -17.55 -9.87 -0.30
CA THR A 131 -18.23 -9.90 1.00
C THR A 131 -17.21 -10.10 2.12
N LYS A 132 -16.34 -11.08 1.97
CA LYS A 132 -15.25 -11.31 2.92
C LYS A 132 -14.28 -10.13 2.97
N ALA A 133 -13.97 -9.52 1.83
CA ALA A 133 -13.13 -8.32 1.78
C ALA A 133 -13.74 -7.15 2.55
N ALA A 134 -15.08 -6.97 2.52
CA ALA A 134 -15.76 -5.94 3.31
C ALA A 134 -15.63 -6.18 4.81
N LEU A 135 -15.79 -7.42 5.26
CA LEU A 135 -15.59 -7.80 6.67
C LEU A 135 -14.13 -7.63 7.11
N LEU A 136 -13.20 -7.95 6.21
CA LEU A 136 -11.78 -7.78 6.47
C LEU A 136 -11.42 -6.30 6.67
N ARG A 137 -11.97 -5.40 5.86
CA ARG A 137 -11.78 -3.95 6.04
C ARG A 137 -12.27 -3.47 7.41
N GLN A 138 -13.41 -3.97 7.89
CA GLN A 138 -13.90 -3.64 9.23
C GLN A 138 -12.95 -4.13 10.32
N LYS A 139 -12.40 -5.33 10.18
CA LYS A 139 -11.41 -5.88 11.12
C LYS A 139 -10.16 -4.98 11.26
N TYR A 140 -9.70 -4.42 10.15
CA TYR A 140 -8.50 -3.58 10.10
C TYR A 140 -8.80 -2.08 10.16
N GLU A 141 -10.04 -1.70 10.49
CA GLU A 141 -10.46 -0.30 10.58
C GLU A 141 -10.05 0.53 9.35
N LEU A 142 -10.29 -0.06 8.16
CA LEU A 142 -10.02 0.52 6.85
C LEU A 142 -11.33 0.96 6.20
N ASP A 143 -11.55 2.26 6.08
CA ASP A 143 -12.63 2.79 5.25
C ASP A 143 -12.20 2.80 3.78
N MET A 144 -13.08 2.38 2.88
CA MET A 144 -12.79 2.31 1.46
C MET A 144 -14.05 2.59 0.64
N ASP A 145 -13.89 3.32 -0.45
CA ASP A 145 -14.90 3.54 -1.47
C ASP A 145 -14.56 2.73 -2.74
N PRO A 146 -15.09 1.49 -2.89
CA PRO A 146 -14.83 0.67 -4.06
C PRO A 146 -15.36 1.27 -5.37
N ASP A 147 -16.38 2.12 -5.31
CA ASP A 147 -16.99 2.74 -6.48
C ASP A 147 -16.15 3.87 -7.06
N SER A 148 -15.15 4.35 -6.31
CA SER A 148 -14.21 5.38 -6.77
C SER A 148 -13.32 4.94 -7.94
N VAL A 149 -13.10 3.64 -8.12
CA VAL A 149 -12.14 3.08 -9.11
C VAL A 149 -12.41 3.59 -10.52
N VAL A 150 -13.67 3.53 -10.98
CA VAL A 150 -14.03 3.93 -12.35
C VAL A 150 -13.72 5.40 -12.59
N GLY A 151 -14.07 6.26 -11.64
CA GLY A 151 -13.80 7.70 -11.72
C GLY A 151 -12.31 8.02 -11.68
N LEU A 152 -11.56 7.36 -10.81
CA LEU A 152 -10.11 7.53 -10.69
C LEU A 152 -9.38 7.08 -11.97
N CYS A 153 -9.73 5.91 -12.50
CA CYS A 153 -9.13 5.40 -13.74
C CYS A 153 -9.41 6.34 -14.92
N ALA A 154 -10.65 6.82 -15.06
CA ALA A 154 -11.01 7.77 -16.11
C ALA A 154 -10.27 9.12 -15.96
N CYS A 155 -10.17 9.64 -14.73
CA CYS A 155 -9.57 10.94 -14.45
C CYS A 155 -8.07 10.96 -14.71
N PHE A 156 -7.37 9.87 -14.32
CA PHE A 156 -5.90 9.81 -14.37
C PHE A 156 -5.35 8.91 -15.49
N GLY A 157 -6.20 8.38 -16.37
CA GLY A 157 -5.78 7.54 -17.49
C GLY A 157 -5.15 6.21 -17.04
N LEU A 158 -5.74 5.59 -16.01
CA LEU A 158 -5.26 4.34 -15.42
C LEU A 158 -5.94 3.12 -16.05
N ILE A 159 -5.37 1.94 -15.85
CA ILE A 159 -5.81 0.65 -16.37
C ILE A 159 -5.98 -0.37 -15.24
#